data_b5336005449ca4ce71e75876a3b0e554
#
_entry.id   b5336005449ca4ce71e75876a3b0e554
#
_cell.length_a   1.000
_cell.length_b   1.000
_cell.length_c   1.000
_cell.angle_alpha   90.00
_cell.angle_beta   90.00
_cell.angle_gamma   90.00
#
_symmetry.space_group_name_H-M   'P 1'
#
loop_
_entity.id
_entity.type
_entity.pdbx_description
1 polymer ?
#
loop_
_entity_poly.entity_id
_entity_poly.type
_entity_poly.pdbx_seq_one_letter_code
_entity_poly.pdbx_strand_id
1 'polypeptide(L)'
;LLAIAKAGAGYQIFAPDIPQHHVVNHLTGEVTDQKRNVLTESARIARGNIQPMTNYKAADYDALLIPGGFGVAKNFSSIAFEGAKAKVDQSVEQAIRQTHAAKKPIGALCIAPALIALLLPQAEVTIGNDKATAQTIEQMGAKHIETSHGEVVVDEKNKIVSTPCY
;
A
#
# COMPACT_ATOMS: atom_id res chain seq x y z
N LEU A 1 3.23 -5.96 11.87
CA LEU A 1 3.27 -7.38 12.26
C LEU A 1 3.11 -7.54 13.77
N LEU A 2 3.90 -6.84 14.59
CA LEU A 2 3.80 -6.96 16.05
C LEU A 2 2.39 -6.64 16.60
N ALA A 3 1.74 -5.59 16.09
CA ALA A 3 0.38 -5.22 16.49
C ALA A 3 -0.63 -6.32 16.15
N ILE A 4 -0.52 -6.93 14.97
CA ILE A 4 -1.37 -8.04 14.53
C ILE A 4 -1.19 -9.24 15.48
N ALA A 5 0.06 -9.62 15.76
CA ALA A 5 0.35 -10.71 16.67
C ALA A 5 -0.15 -10.45 18.10
N LYS A 6 0.00 -9.22 18.61
CA LYS A 6 -0.54 -8.82 19.94
C LYS A 6 -2.07 -8.87 19.99
N ALA A 7 -2.74 -8.65 18.86
CA ALA A 7 -4.19 -8.80 18.75
C ALA A 7 -4.66 -10.27 18.62
N GLY A 8 -3.74 -11.25 18.66
CA GLY A 8 -4.05 -12.65 18.53
C GLY A 8 -4.40 -13.11 17.11
N ALA A 9 -4.14 -12.27 16.11
CA ALA A 9 -4.42 -12.57 14.72
C ALA A 9 -3.19 -13.18 14.01
N GLY A 10 -3.45 -14.08 13.06
CA GLY A 10 -2.44 -14.58 12.12
C GLY A 10 -2.23 -13.64 10.95
N TYR A 11 -1.13 -13.81 10.22
CA TYR A 11 -0.89 -13.07 8.98
C TYR A 11 -0.10 -13.90 7.97
N GLN A 12 -0.32 -13.59 6.70
CA GLN A 12 0.50 -14.02 5.57
C GLN A 12 1.00 -12.79 4.84
N ILE A 13 2.27 -12.78 4.48
CA ILE A 13 2.89 -11.67 3.73
C ILE A 13 2.87 -12.01 2.24
N PHE A 14 2.61 -11.01 1.42
CA PHE A 14 2.65 -11.07 -0.04
C PHE A 14 3.46 -9.90 -0.61
N ALA A 15 4.10 -10.14 -1.74
CA ALA A 15 4.69 -9.09 -2.56
C ALA A 15 4.62 -9.46 -4.04
N PRO A 16 4.56 -8.49 -4.96
CA PRO A 16 4.63 -8.77 -6.38
C PRO A 16 6.01 -9.33 -6.76
N ASP A 17 6.00 -10.30 -7.66
CA ASP A 17 7.23 -10.90 -8.22
C ASP A 17 7.67 -10.13 -9.46
N ILE A 18 8.18 -8.93 -9.25
CA ILE A 18 8.57 -7.98 -10.29
C ILE A 18 9.97 -7.40 -10.04
N PRO A 19 10.64 -6.87 -11.07
CA PRO A 19 11.87 -6.10 -10.88
C PRO A 19 11.62 -4.87 -10.00
N GLN A 20 12.54 -4.61 -9.06
CA GLN A 20 12.53 -3.39 -8.26
C GLN A 20 12.91 -2.20 -9.14
N HIS A 21 12.14 -1.11 -9.07
CA HIS A 21 12.35 0.06 -9.92
C HIS A 21 13.70 0.73 -9.66
N HIS A 22 14.01 1.04 -8.40
CA HIS A 22 15.30 1.59 -8.00
C HIS A 22 15.96 0.71 -6.94
N VAL A 23 17.25 0.47 -7.09
CA VAL A 23 18.10 -0.07 -6.03
C VAL A 23 18.98 1.07 -5.54
N VAL A 24 18.80 1.47 -4.28
CA VAL A 24 19.45 2.63 -3.70
C VAL A 24 20.60 2.21 -2.79
N ASN A 25 21.74 2.88 -2.91
CA ASN A 25 22.79 2.82 -1.90
C ASN A 25 22.37 3.68 -0.70
N HIS A 26 22.03 3.06 0.41
CA HIS A 26 21.52 3.77 1.59
C HIS A 26 22.58 4.58 2.35
N LEU A 27 23.87 4.44 2.02
CA LEU A 27 24.93 5.31 2.56
C LEU A 27 24.99 6.66 1.83
N THR A 28 24.74 6.65 0.52
CA THR A 28 24.84 7.87 -0.32
C THR A 28 23.47 8.44 -0.71
N GLY A 29 22.40 7.64 -0.63
CA GLY A 29 21.07 7.98 -1.15
C GLY A 29 20.94 7.85 -2.67
N GLU A 30 21.99 7.44 -3.38
CA GLU A 30 22.04 7.37 -4.84
C GLU A 30 21.46 6.06 -5.37
N VAL A 31 20.82 6.15 -6.54
CA VAL A 31 20.38 4.97 -7.29
C VAL A 31 21.60 4.27 -7.89
N THR A 32 21.63 2.95 -7.81
CA THR A 32 22.69 2.10 -8.36
C THR A 32 22.22 1.35 -9.60
N ASP A 33 23.16 0.80 -10.38
CA ASP A 33 22.86 -0.04 -11.55
C ASP A 33 22.47 -1.50 -11.18
N GLN A 34 22.44 -1.83 -9.90
CA GLN A 34 22.04 -3.16 -9.43
C GLN A 34 20.60 -3.46 -9.83
N LYS A 35 20.35 -4.73 -10.09
CA LYS A 35 18.98 -5.25 -10.32
C LYS A 35 18.58 -6.13 -9.16
N ARG A 36 17.40 -5.88 -8.60
CA ARG A 36 16.81 -6.68 -7.53
C ARG A 36 15.34 -6.96 -7.84
N ASN A 37 14.82 -7.97 -7.17
CA ASN A 37 13.42 -8.39 -7.31
C ASN A 37 12.65 -8.02 -6.04
N VAL A 38 11.44 -7.48 -6.18
CA VAL A 38 10.62 -7.00 -5.06
C VAL A 38 10.27 -8.13 -4.09
N LEU A 39 9.85 -9.30 -4.60
CA LEU A 39 9.49 -10.45 -3.76
C LEU A 39 10.73 -10.95 -2.97
N THR A 40 11.86 -11.08 -3.65
CA THR A 40 13.13 -11.54 -3.04
C THR A 40 13.59 -10.59 -1.94
N GLU A 41 13.55 -9.28 -2.17
CA GLU A 41 13.97 -8.30 -1.15
C GLU A 41 12.95 -8.21 0.00
N SER A 42 11.65 -8.32 -0.29
CA SER A 42 10.61 -8.37 0.75
C SER A 42 10.74 -9.61 1.65
N ALA A 43 11.22 -10.72 1.09
CA ALA A 43 11.46 -11.96 1.83
C ALA A 43 12.49 -11.80 2.96
N ARG A 44 13.39 -10.82 2.89
CA ARG A 44 14.36 -10.52 3.96
C ARG A 44 13.65 -10.11 5.26
N ILE A 45 12.64 -9.23 5.16
CA ILE A 45 11.84 -8.79 6.32
C ILE A 45 10.89 -9.91 6.76
N ALA A 46 10.29 -10.61 5.81
CA ALA A 46 9.39 -11.73 6.05
C ALA A 46 10.10 -13.01 6.54
N ARG A 47 11.45 -13.02 6.57
CA ARG A 47 12.27 -14.20 6.90
C ARG A 47 11.91 -15.43 6.07
N GLY A 48 11.65 -15.23 4.79
CA GLY A 48 11.27 -16.27 3.83
C GLY A 48 9.79 -16.69 3.88
N ASN A 49 9.03 -16.28 4.89
CA ASN A 49 7.59 -16.59 4.96
C ASN A 49 6.78 -15.55 4.18
N ILE A 50 6.83 -15.64 2.87
CA ILE A 50 6.19 -14.73 1.93
C ILE A 50 5.74 -15.50 0.68
N GLN A 51 4.68 -15.02 0.04
CA GLN A 51 4.18 -15.57 -1.22
C GLN A 51 4.13 -14.48 -2.29
N PRO A 52 4.22 -14.86 -3.59
CA PRO A 52 3.95 -13.91 -4.66
C PRO A 52 2.50 -13.43 -4.59
N MET A 53 2.31 -12.14 -4.90
CA MET A 53 0.98 -11.49 -4.82
C MET A 53 -0.07 -12.19 -5.71
N THR A 54 0.35 -12.86 -6.78
CA THR A 54 -0.54 -13.66 -7.65
C THR A 54 -1.21 -14.83 -6.94
N ASN A 55 -0.69 -15.28 -5.80
CA ASN A 55 -1.29 -16.33 -4.98
C ASN A 55 -2.33 -15.78 -4.00
N TYR A 56 -2.48 -14.47 -3.88
CA TYR A 56 -3.45 -13.87 -2.96
C TYR A 56 -4.89 -14.20 -3.38
N LYS A 57 -5.67 -14.65 -2.42
CA LYS A 57 -7.11 -14.88 -2.57
C LYS A 57 -7.84 -14.23 -1.42
N ALA A 58 -8.65 -13.22 -1.70
CA ALA A 58 -9.39 -12.50 -0.66
C ALA A 58 -10.28 -13.41 0.21
N ALA A 59 -10.72 -14.55 -0.32
CA ALA A 59 -11.53 -15.51 0.43
C ALA A 59 -10.80 -16.08 1.66
N ASP A 60 -9.48 -16.22 1.60
CA ASP A 60 -8.67 -16.89 2.62
C ASP A 60 -8.29 -15.98 3.79
N TYR A 61 -8.60 -14.67 3.72
CA TYR A 61 -8.19 -13.67 4.70
C TYR A 61 -9.38 -12.81 5.16
N ASP A 62 -9.32 -12.31 6.39
CA ASP A 62 -10.35 -11.43 6.95
C ASP A 62 -10.14 -9.96 6.59
N ALA A 63 -8.89 -9.56 6.30
CA ALA A 63 -8.53 -8.19 5.94
C ALA A 63 -7.25 -8.17 5.08
N LEU A 64 -7.08 -7.09 4.31
CA LEU A 64 -5.83 -6.75 3.63
C LEU A 64 -5.19 -5.54 4.31
N LEU A 65 -3.88 -5.59 4.57
CA LEU A 65 -3.13 -4.48 5.16
C LEU A 65 -1.96 -4.08 4.28
N ILE A 66 -1.85 -2.79 3.94
CA ILE A 66 -0.80 -2.23 3.09
C ILE A 66 -0.01 -1.21 3.90
N PRO A 67 1.22 -1.53 4.35
CA PRO A 67 1.97 -0.68 5.28
C PRO A 67 2.61 0.57 4.65
N GLY A 68 2.54 0.74 3.34
CA GLY A 68 3.10 1.91 2.67
C GLY A 68 4.58 1.81 2.34
N GLY A 69 5.28 2.95 2.37
CA GLY A 69 6.70 3.07 2.03
C GLY A 69 6.95 3.29 0.53
N PHE A 70 8.22 3.52 0.16
CA PHE A 70 8.62 3.74 -1.23
C PHE A 70 8.32 2.56 -2.15
N GLY A 71 8.21 1.35 -1.62
CA GLY A 71 7.79 0.17 -2.37
C GLY A 71 6.39 0.32 -2.96
N VAL A 72 5.46 0.89 -2.21
CA VAL A 72 4.11 1.19 -2.71
C VAL A 72 4.17 2.27 -3.80
N ALA A 73 4.91 3.35 -3.56
CA ALA A 73 4.95 4.50 -4.47
C ALA A 73 5.73 4.25 -5.77
N LYS A 74 6.68 3.29 -5.78
CA LYS A 74 7.62 3.07 -6.89
C LYS A 74 7.54 1.69 -7.53
N ASN A 75 7.02 0.68 -6.82
CA ASN A 75 6.97 -0.71 -7.29
C ASN A 75 5.54 -1.24 -7.39
N PHE A 76 4.68 -0.99 -6.38
CA PHE A 76 3.27 -1.38 -6.45
C PHE A 76 2.49 -0.46 -7.40
N SER A 77 2.99 0.74 -7.59
CA SER A 77 2.42 1.75 -8.49
C SER A 77 3.52 2.66 -9.04
N SER A 78 3.16 3.52 -9.96
CA SER A 78 4.00 4.60 -10.47
C SER A 78 3.69 5.97 -9.83
N ILE A 79 3.06 6.01 -8.64
CA ILE A 79 2.62 7.25 -7.98
C ILE A 79 3.78 8.25 -7.80
N ALA A 80 4.96 7.77 -7.42
CA ALA A 80 6.14 8.61 -7.22
C ALA A 80 6.60 9.35 -8.49
N PHE A 81 6.17 8.93 -9.67
CA PHE A 81 6.59 9.45 -10.97
C PHE A 81 5.47 10.14 -11.74
N GLU A 82 4.23 9.61 -11.64
CA GLU A 82 3.10 10.00 -12.47
C GLU A 82 1.94 10.62 -11.67
N GLY A 83 2.07 10.68 -10.33
CA GLY A 83 1.04 11.26 -9.46
C GLY A 83 -0.34 10.67 -9.71
N ALA A 84 -1.34 11.52 -9.97
CA ALA A 84 -2.72 11.10 -10.20
C ALA A 84 -2.95 10.28 -11.49
N LYS A 85 -1.97 10.24 -12.39
CA LYS A 85 -2.03 9.43 -13.63
C LYS A 85 -1.33 8.08 -13.49
N ALA A 86 -0.92 7.75 -12.29
CA ALA A 86 -0.17 6.53 -12.00
C ALA A 86 -0.93 5.26 -12.37
N LYS A 87 -0.17 4.23 -12.66
CA LYS A 87 -0.66 2.86 -12.87
C LYS A 87 -0.30 2.01 -11.66
N VAL A 88 -1.11 1.00 -11.42
CA VAL A 88 -0.89 0.02 -10.34
C VAL A 88 -0.46 -1.31 -10.95
N ASP A 89 0.46 -2.01 -10.28
CA ASP A 89 0.80 -3.40 -10.63
C ASP A 89 -0.46 -4.26 -10.64
N GLN A 90 -0.60 -5.08 -11.67
CA GLN A 90 -1.80 -5.87 -11.89
C GLN A 90 -2.15 -6.79 -10.73
N SER A 91 -1.15 -7.43 -10.12
CA SER A 91 -1.39 -8.37 -9.00
C SER A 91 -1.83 -7.63 -7.73
N VAL A 92 -1.28 -6.44 -7.50
CA VAL A 92 -1.68 -5.55 -6.38
C VAL A 92 -3.09 -5.00 -6.60
N GLU A 93 -3.39 -4.53 -7.80
CA GLU A 93 -4.74 -4.08 -8.15
C GLU A 93 -5.78 -5.18 -7.94
N GLN A 94 -5.50 -6.39 -8.41
CA GLN A 94 -6.39 -7.53 -8.23
C GLN A 94 -6.64 -7.85 -6.75
N ALA A 95 -5.59 -7.83 -5.91
CA ALA A 95 -5.72 -8.08 -4.48
C ALA A 95 -6.63 -7.06 -3.79
N ILE A 96 -6.44 -5.77 -4.09
CA ILE A 96 -7.26 -4.69 -3.53
C ILE A 96 -8.71 -4.81 -3.99
N ARG A 97 -8.94 -4.98 -5.30
CA ARG A 97 -10.29 -5.08 -5.86
C ARG A 97 -11.04 -6.31 -5.37
N GLN A 98 -10.38 -7.46 -5.28
CA GLN A 98 -10.98 -8.70 -4.74
C GLN A 98 -11.38 -8.53 -3.27
N THR A 99 -10.53 -7.92 -2.45
CA THR A 99 -10.80 -7.67 -1.03
C THR A 99 -11.98 -6.72 -0.87
N HIS A 100 -12.00 -5.62 -1.63
CA HIS A 100 -13.09 -4.65 -1.62
C HIS A 100 -14.41 -5.27 -2.10
N ALA A 101 -14.40 -6.04 -3.21
CA ALA A 101 -15.58 -6.74 -3.72
C ALA A 101 -16.13 -7.77 -2.72
N ALA A 102 -15.26 -8.40 -1.94
CA ALA A 102 -15.63 -9.30 -0.85
C ALA A 102 -16.12 -8.56 0.41
N LYS A 103 -16.19 -7.22 0.39
CA LYS A 103 -16.57 -6.34 1.52
C LYS A 103 -15.73 -6.59 2.77
N LYS A 104 -14.47 -6.95 2.60
CA LYS A 104 -13.52 -7.14 3.69
C LYS A 104 -12.73 -5.85 3.94
N PRO A 105 -12.30 -5.59 5.19
CA PRO A 105 -11.53 -4.40 5.53
C PRO A 105 -10.20 -4.30 4.78
N ILE A 106 -9.84 -3.07 4.40
CA ILE A 106 -8.54 -2.75 3.84
C ILE A 106 -7.90 -1.67 4.71
N GLY A 107 -6.76 -1.99 5.32
CA GLY A 107 -5.93 -1.04 6.04
C GLY A 107 -4.84 -0.46 5.14
N ALA A 108 -4.72 0.86 5.10
CA ALA A 108 -3.73 1.57 4.30
C ALA A 108 -2.98 2.61 5.14
N LEU A 109 -1.66 2.47 5.23
CA LEU A 109 -0.82 3.31 6.08
C LEU A 109 0.16 4.13 5.23
N CYS A 110 0.58 5.28 5.76
CA CYS A 110 1.59 6.16 5.17
C CYS A 110 1.16 6.65 3.78
N ILE A 111 1.83 6.20 2.71
CA ILE A 111 1.49 6.54 1.31
C ILE A 111 0.48 5.56 0.67
N ALA A 112 0.20 4.43 1.30
CA ALA A 112 -0.71 3.44 0.74
C ALA A 112 -2.15 3.96 0.51
N PRO A 113 -2.69 4.94 1.27
CA PRO A 113 -3.97 5.55 0.94
C PRO A 113 -4.05 6.15 -0.45
N ALA A 114 -2.93 6.66 -1.01
CA ALA A 114 -2.89 7.13 -2.39
C ALA A 114 -3.07 5.98 -3.41
N LEU A 115 -2.57 4.79 -3.09
CA LEU A 115 -2.82 3.58 -3.90
C LEU A 115 -4.31 3.19 -3.87
N ILE A 116 -4.95 3.30 -2.71
CA ILE A 116 -6.39 3.08 -2.59
C ILE A 116 -7.19 4.10 -3.41
N ALA A 117 -6.81 5.38 -3.34
CA ALA A 117 -7.46 6.45 -4.10
C ALA A 117 -7.44 6.21 -5.61
N LEU A 118 -6.35 5.69 -6.16
CA LEU A 118 -6.24 5.31 -7.58
C LEU A 118 -7.25 4.23 -8.00
N LEU A 119 -7.54 3.29 -7.13
CA LEU A 119 -8.32 2.10 -7.47
C LEU A 119 -9.78 2.19 -7.04
N LEU A 120 -10.07 2.97 -6.00
CA LEU A 120 -11.39 3.13 -5.40
C LEU A 120 -11.74 4.62 -5.34
N PRO A 121 -12.14 5.22 -6.48
CA PRO A 121 -12.58 6.61 -6.50
C PRO A 121 -13.77 6.78 -5.53
N GLN A 122 -13.84 7.92 -4.86
CA GLN A 122 -14.78 8.25 -3.78
C GLN A 122 -14.49 7.58 -2.41
N ALA A 123 -13.40 6.85 -2.25
CA ALA A 123 -12.94 6.44 -0.92
C ALA A 123 -12.58 7.67 -0.06
N GLU A 124 -12.84 7.60 1.23
CA GLU A 124 -12.36 8.59 2.21
C GLU A 124 -11.08 8.08 2.85
N VAL A 125 -9.98 8.82 2.67
CA VAL A 125 -8.66 8.39 3.13
C VAL A 125 -7.83 9.54 3.69
N THR A 126 -6.82 9.23 4.46
CA THR A 126 -5.82 10.20 4.91
C THR A 126 -4.39 9.73 4.62
N ILE A 127 -3.52 10.69 4.32
CA ILE A 127 -2.05 10.56 4.36
C ILE A 127 -1.43 11.54 5.38
N GLY A 128 -2.23 12.17 6.20
CA GLY A 128 -1.80 13.22 7.14
C GLY A 128 -2.16 14.62 6.66
N ASN A 129 -1.20 15.53 6.69
CA ASN A 129 -1.40 16.95 6.40
C ASN A 129 -0.55 17.47 5.23
N ASP A 130 0.10 16.62 4.46
CA ASP A 130 0.82 17.04 3.25
C ASP A 130 -0.14 17.47 2.15
N LYS A 131 -0.17 18.77 1.89
CA LYS A 131 -1.11 19.39 0.96
C LYS A 131 -0.93 18.93 -0.49
N ALA A 132 0.29 18.67 -0.91
CA ALA A 132 0.57 18.27 -2.29
C ALA A 132 0.06 16.85 -2.56
N THR A 133 0.30 15.93 -1.64
CA THR A 133 -0.21 14.55 -1.74
C THR A 133 -1.73 14.52 -1.57
N ALA A 134 -2.30 15.34 -0.67
CA ALA A 134 -3.76 15.48 -0.51
C ALA A 134 -4.44 15.92 -1.81
N GLN A 135 -3.92 16.95 -2.48
CA GLN A 135 -4.42 17.39 -3.79
C GLN A 135 -4.31 16.29 -4.86
N THR A 136 -3.23 15.51 -4.83
CA THR A 136 -3.07 14.38 -5.75
C THR A 136 -4.14 13.31 -5.51
N ILE A 137 -4.46 12.99 -4.26
CA ILE A 137 -5.54 12.06 -3.89
C ILE A 137 -6.91 12.58 -4.38
N GLU A 138 -7.18 13.86 -4.22
CA GLU A 138 -8.42 14.47 -4.70
C GLU A 138 -8.52 14.45 -6.24
N GLN A 139 -7.41 14.64 -6.95
CA GLN A 139 -7.35 14.49 -8.41
C GLN A 139 -7.62 13.05 -8.87
N MET A 140 -7.34 12.05 -8.04
CA MET A 140 -7.70 10.65 -8.30
C MET A 140 -9.19 10.36 -8.08
N GLY A 141 -9.95 11.31 -7.53
CA GLY A 141 -11.40 11.21 -7.27
C GLY A 141 -11.75 10.73 -5.86
N ALA A 142 -10.77 10.49 -5.00
CA ALA A 142 -11.00 10.16 -3.59
C ALA A 142 -11.14 11.44 -2.75
N LYS A 143 -11.69 11.31 -1.55
CA LYS A 143 -11.78 12.40 -0.57
C LYS A 143 -10.65 12.28 0.43
N HIS A 144 -9.79 13.28 0.49
CA HIS A 144 -8.76 13.37 1.53
C HIS A 144 -9.34 13.99 2.81
N ILE A 145 -9.05 13.37 3.96
CA ILE A 145 -9.36 13.90 5.28
C ILE A 145 -8.02 14.25 5.94
N GLU A 146 -7.82 15.53 6.24
CA GLU A 146 -6.62 15.99 6.94
C GLU A 146 -6.59 15.44 8.37
N THR A 147 -5.46 14.90 8.77
CA THR A 147 -5.23 14.33 10.10
C THR A 147 -3.84 14.69 10.60
N SER A 148 -3.66 14.63 11.91
CA SER A 148 -2.37 14.69 12.57
C SER A 148 -1.80 13.28 12.81
N HIS A 149 -0.59 13.23 13.35
CA HIS A 149 0.09 11.98 13.70
C HIS A 149 -0.77 11.12 14.67
N GLY A 150 -0.91 9.84 14.33
CA GLY A 150 -1.61 8.86 15.15
C GLY A 150 -3.14 8.84 15.00
N GLU A 151 -3.70 9.76 14.22
CA GLU A 151 -5.13 9.73 13.92
C GLU A 151 -5.45 8.73 12.81
N VAL A 152 -6.70 8.29 12.79
CA VAL A 152 -7.20 7.26 11.88
C VAL A 152 -8.47 7.76 11.19
N VAL A 153 -8.56 7.57 9.89
CA VAL A 153 -9.81 7.77 9.13
C VAL A 153 -10.42 6.42 8.81
N VAL A 154 -11.71 6.28 9.09
CA VAL A 154 -12.49 5.07 8.81
C VAL A 154 -13.58 5.40 7.79
N ASP A 155 -13.47 4.86 6.61
CA ASP A 155 -14.51 4.85 5.59
C ASP A 155 -15.36 3.58 5.76
N GLU A 156 -16.43 3.68 6.50
CA GLU A 156 -17.31 2.55 6.81
C GLU A 156 -17.99 1.99 5.56
N LYS A 157 -18.31 2.86 4.61
CA LYS A 157 -18.98 2.50 3.37
C LYS A 157 -18.11 1.59 2.51
N ASN A 158 -16.84 1.94 2.35
CA ASN A 158 -15.86 1.20 1.54
C ASN A 158 -15.03 0.23 2.39
N LYS A 159 -15.22 0.20 3.73
CA LYS A 159 -14.45 -0.61 4.68
C LYS A 159 -12.95 -0.35 4.59
N ILE A 160 -12.56 0.92 4.48
CA ILE A 160 -11.18 1.35 4.42
C ILE A 160 -10.79 2.01 5.74
N VAL A 161 -9.63 1.64 6.25
CA VAL A 161 -9.02 2.27 7.43
C VAL A 161 -7.67 2.82 7.00
N SER A 162 -7.47 4.12 7.15
CA SER A 162 -6.21 4.76 6.78
C SER A 162 -5.64 5.60 7.92
N THR A 163 -4.30 5.70 7.94
CA THR A 163 -3.58 6.48 8.95
C THR A 163 -2.27 6.99 8.37
N PRO A 164 -1.85 8.22 8.72
CA PRO A 164 -0.56 8.73 8.35
C PRO A 164 0.56 8.03 9.11
N CYS A 165 1.78 8.19 8.62
CA CYS A 165 2.99 7.65 9.27
C CYS A 165 3.67 8.68 10.19
N TYR A 166 3.54 9.97 9.87
CA TYR A 166 4.14 11.12 10.57
C TYR A 166 3.37 12.40 10.22
#